data_fb077185daedf5a4b7e3001570b09d56
#
_entry.id   fb077185daedf5a4b7e3001570b09d56
#
_cell.length_a   1.000
_cell.length_b   1.000
_cell.length_c   1.000
_cell.angle_alpha   90.00
_cell.angle_beta   90.00
_cell.angle_gamma   90.00
#
_symmetry.space_group_name_H-M   'P 1'
#
loop_
_entity.id
_entity.type
_entity.pdbx_description
1 polymer ?
#
loop_
_entity_poly.entity_id
_entity_poly.type
_entity_poly.pdbx_seq_one_letter_code
_entity_poly.pdbx_strand_id
1 'polypeptide(L)'
;TFVCIWIATLAMKGFWGVLGDPKLPVSYLLKYTLFKVLFLGIIPFAIFTSSYALQLGHWSEDSPEFSQYMTPNFKAYLRGPIEQPKFLYYGSIVTLRHVDSLGGYLHSHNHTYLGGSQEQQVTLTQEENDYNNQWIVEPARPKADAELKEVKDFGKIRLRHRATGKLLRASSAKPPVSEQEYTSEISCTGDADYVGDSDELWTAISVGDPLHSPIMPIKSAVKFLNEGHRCTLLSHDTRLPEWAFYQQEVLCVQSPNEARTLFEFETLQLNTTEEIEYSASGCNWNSIVGLKSLLIELIQRQYKWNNYVPGFQHEPNSEKWPFHLFKQRYVNHIWLSSVLYPICFFIYQTLVALIWDIPSTTVSKAQASCNVIYFDFAIECILGWLNLYRPMLAYPFADQRIVTYLPSLILGQLLVWKAMDTWTKTRPWVAVPLCVYVAYTVRP
;
A
#
# COMPACT_ATOMS: atom_id res chain seq x y z
N THR A 1 8.45 7.95 5.87
CA THR A 1 9.03 7.21 7.03
C THR A 1 10.55 7.43 7.14
N PHE A 2 11.33 7.24 6.07
CA PHE A 2 12.80 7.32 6.10
C PHE A 2 13.32 8.73 6.41
N VAL A 3 12.71 9.77 5.84
CA VAL A 3 13.04 11.17 6.19
C VAL A 3 12.78 11.45 7.67
N CYS A 4 11.68 10.93 8.22
CA CYS A 4 11.37 11.07 9.64
C CYS A 4 12.42 10.38 10.53
N ILE A 5 12.90 9.20 10.14
CA ILE A 5 13.97 8.49 10.87
C ILE A 5 15.27 9.32 10.84
N TRP A 6 15.62 9.87 9.70
CA TRP A 6 16.80 10.72 9.57
C TRP A 6 16.70 11.97 10.45
N ILE A 7 15.58 12.70 10.38
CA ILE A 7 15.33 13.87 11.23
C ILE A 7 15.37 13.49 12.72
N ALA A 8 14.79 12.35 13.09
CA ALA A 8 14.82 11.84 14.46
C ALA A 8 16.25 11.55 14.94
N THR A 9 17.09 10.94 14.09
CA THR A 9 18.51 10.68 14.44
C THR A 9 19.30 11.96 14.66
N LEU A 10 19.08 12.99 13.82
CA LEU A 10 19.70 14.31 14.00
C LEU A 10 19.21 15.01 15.28
N ALA A 11 17.92 14.93 15.56
CA ALA A 11 17.34 15.48 16.77
C ALA A 11 17.90 14.80 18.04
N MET A 12 18.03 13.46 18.02
CA MET A 12 18.61 12.68 19.12
C MET A 12 20.08 13.01 19.34
N LYS A 13 20.88 13.14 18.27
CA LYS A 13 22.29 13.56 18.37
C LYS A 13 22.41 14.93 19.06
N GLY A 14 21.61 15.90 18.65
CA GLY A 14 21.57 17.21 19.26
C GLY A 14 21.12 17.18 20.73
N PHE A 15 20.13 16.35 21.06
CA PHE A 15 19.63 16.16 22.42
C PHE A 15 20.70 15.54 23.33
N TRP A 16 21.42 14.53 22.84
CA TRP A 16 22.49 13.87 23.58
C TRP A 16 23.61 14.82 23.96
N GLY A 17 24.00 15.74 23.05
CA GLY A 17 24.99 16.77 23.33
C GLY A 17 24.55 17.75 24.41
N VAL A 18 23.27 18.09 24.49
CA VAL A 18 22.72 18.98 25.54
C VAL A 18 22.55 18.24 26.85
N LEU A 19 22.17 16.97 26.86
CA LEU A 19 21.97 16.15 28.06
C LEU A 19 23.27 15.91 28.82
N GLY A 20 24.39 15.81 28.11
CA GLY A 20 25.71 15.56 28.71
C GLY A 20 26.42 16.79 29.28
N ASP A 21 25.85 17.99 29.17
CA ASP A 21 26.50 19.24 29.67
C ASP A 21 26.03 19.60 31.09
N PRO A 22 26.89 19.42 32.11
CA PRO A 22 26.55 19.70 33.51
C PRO A 22 26.36 21.20 33.82
N LYS A 23 26.70 22.08 32.87
CA LYS A 23 26.56 23.53 33.03
C LYS A 23 25.17 24.05 32.68
N LEU A 24 24.37 23.22 32.02
CA LEU A 24 23.03 23.62 31.54
C LEU A 24 21.96 23.33 32.62
N PRO A 25 21.11 24.32 32.94
CA PRO A 25 20.00 24.08 33.87
C PRO A 25 18.93 23.17 33.24
N VAL A 26 18.23 22.40 34.06
CA VAL A 26 17.14 21.49 33.65
C VAL A 26 16.04 22.24 32.87
N SER A 27 15.77 23.49 33.21
CA SER A 27 14.81 24.34 32.51
C SER A 27 15.20 24.58 31.04
N TYR A 28 16.49 24.64 30.74
CA TYR A 28 16.99 24.76 29.38
C TYR A 28 16.74 23.46 28.60
N LEU A 29 17.02 22.31 29.20
CA LEU A 29 16.78 21.00 28.61
C LEU A 29 15.29 20.81 28.26
N LEU A 30 14.40 21.19 29.18
CA LEU A 30 12.96 21.14 28.95
C LEU A 30 12.52 22.04 27.78
N LYS A 31 12.99 23.28 27.75
CA LYS A 31 12.70 24.22 26.66
C LYS A 31 13.23 23.70 25.33
N TYR A 32 14.45 23.20 25.30
CA TYR A 32 15.09 22.65 24.11
C TYR A 32 14.28 21.44 23.55
N THR A 33 13.89 20.51 24.43
CA THR A 33 13.10 19.35 24.07
C THR A 33 11.72 19.76 23.55
N LEU A 34 11.04 20.67 24.26
CA LEU A 34 9.73 21.18 23.85
C LEU A 34 9.80 21.84 22.45
N PHE A 35 10.85 22.64 22.24
CA PHE A 35 11.05 23.29 20.94
C PHE A 35 11.30 22.29 19.83
N LYS A 36 12.10 21.24 20.07
CA LYS A 36 12.32 20.17 19.09
C LYS A 36 11.05 19.40 18.80
N VAL A 37 10.27 19.03 19.80
CA VAL A 37 8.98 18.34 19.62
C VAL A 37 8.01 19.21 18.83
N LEU A 38 7.94 20.51 19.14
CA LEU A 38 7.07 21.44 18.44
C LEU A 38 7.45 21.59 16.96
N PHE A 39 8.72 21.89 16.67
CA PHE A 39 9.17 22.21 15.30
C PHE A 39 9.45 20.99 14.43
N LEU A 40 9.86 19.85 14.99
CA LEU A 40 10.15 18.64 14.23
C LEU A 40 9.00 17.61 14.24
N GLY A 41 8.05 17.75 15.16
CA GLY A 41 6.89 16.85 15.28
C GLY A 41 5.57 17.55 14.99
N ILE A 42 5.14 18.42 15.89
CA ILE A 42 3.77 18.96 15.87
C ILE A 42 3.51 19.83 14.64
N ILE A 43 4.42 20.75 14.29
CA ILE A 43 4.23 21.66 13.16
C ILE A 43 4.23 20.90 11.82
N PRO A 44 5.21 20.03 11.49
CA PRO A 44 5.15 19.22 10.27
C PRO A 44 3.92 18.33 10.19
N PHE A 45 3.51 17.72 11.30
CA PHE A 45 2.30 16.92 11.36
C PHE A 45 1.04 17.75 11.11
N ALA A 46 0.96 18.95 11.71
CA ALA A 46 -0.16 19.87 11.49
C ALA A 46 -0.22 20.35 10.03
N ILE A 47 0.93 20.68 9.42
CA ILE A 47 0.99 21.05 7.99
C ILE A 47 0.54 19.87 7.11
N PHE A 48 1.03 18.66 7.39
CA PHE A 48 0.67 17.46 6.67
C PHE A 48 -0.85 17.20 6.74
N THR A 49 -1.41 17.15 7.95
CA THR A 49 -2.85 16.91 8.14
C THR A 49 -3.71 18.02 7.55
N SER A 50 -3.29 19.28 7.67
CA SER A 50 -4.01 20.42 7.08
C SER A 50 -3.99 20.38 5.55
N SER A 51 -2.87 20.00 4.93
CA SER A 51 -2.78 19.90 3.47
C SER A 51 -3.72 18.82 2.93
N TYR A 52 -3.79 17.65 3.56
CA TYR A 52 -4.75 16.60 3.20
C TYR A 52 -6.20 17.01 3.49
N ALA A 53 -6.46 17.68 4.59
CA ALA A 53 -7.81 18.19 4.91
C ALA A 53 -8.28 19.20 3.87
N LEU A 54 -7.41 20.11 3.43
CA LEU A 54 -7.72 21.06 2.36
C LEU A 54 -7.95 20.35 1.03
N GLN A 55 -7.13 19.35 0.69
CA GLN A 55 -7.30 18.56 -0.52
C GLN A 55 -8.64 17.81 -0.51
N LEU A 56 -8.97 17.13 0.58
CA LEU A 56 -10.26 16.46 0.75
C LEU A 56 -11.43 17.46 0.62
N GLY A 57 -11.34 18.64 1.26
CA GLY A 57 -12.39 19.65 1.18
C GLY A 57 -12.60 20.24 -0.23
N HIS A 58 -11.61 20.14 -1.12
CA HIS A 58 -11.69 20.59 -2.51
C HIS A 58 -12.10 19.49 -3.49
N TRP A 59 -12.08 18.22 -3.07
CA TRP A 59 -12.56 17.11 -3.89
C TRP A 59 -14.09 17.15 -4.00
N SER A 60 -14.58 17.69 -5.10
CA SER A 60 -16.00 17.83 -5.39
C SER A 60 -16.52 16.78 -6.38
N GLU A 61 -15.64 16.07 -7.07
CA GLU A 61 -16.00 15.12 -8.10
C GLU A 61 -15.25 13.79 -7.89
N ASP A 62 -15.95 12.70 -8.15
CA ASP A 62 -15.37 11.37 -8.12
C ASP A 62 -14.57 11.10 -9.39
N SER A 63 -13.35 10.60 -9.22
CA SER A 63 -12.57 9.98 -10.31
C SER A 63 -12.66 8.47 -10.17
N PRO A 64 -13.34 7.77 -11.09
CA PRO A 64 -13.47 6.30 -11.03
C PRO A 64 -12.12 5.58 -10.93
N GLU A 65 -11.09 6.11 -11.60
CA GLU A 65 -9.73 5.56 -11.56
C GLU A 65 -9.13 5.56 -10.16
N PHE A 66 -9.53 6.51 -9.32
CA PHE A 66 -9.03 6.62 -7.96
C PHE A 66 -9.97 5.95 -6.94
N SER A 67 -11.28 6.23 -7.04
CA SER A 67 -12.27 5.78 -6.05
C SER A 67 -12.47 4.26 -6.04
N GLN A 68 -12.23 3.57 -7.15
CA GLN A 68 -12.30 2.09 -7.21
C GLN A 68 -11.42 1.40 -6.15
N TYR A 69 -10.33 2.04 -5.71
CA TYR A 69 -9.42 1.50 -4.69
C TYR A 69 -9.84 1.84 -3.26
N MET A 70 -10.82 2.72 -3.09
CA MET A 70 -11.26 3.21 -1.79
C MET A 70 -12.38 2.36 -1.19
N THR A 71 -12.60 2.49 0.11
CA THR A 71 -13.71 1.81 0.78
C THR A 71 -15.06 2.41 0.37
N PRO A 72 -16.18 1.67 0.54
CA PRO A 72 -17.51 2.21 0.30
C PRO A 72 -17.81 3.48 1.09
N ASN A 73 -17.29 3.60 2.31
CA ASN A 73 -17.44 4.82 3.12
C ASN A 73 -16.73 6.02 2.50
N PHE A 74 -15.56 5.82 1.93
CA PHE A 74 -14.85 6.87 1.19
C PHE A 74 -15.56 7.24 -0.10
N LYS A 75 -16.07 6.25 -0.84
CA LYS A 75 -16.88 6.47 -2.04
C LYS A 75 -18.15 7.26 -1.72
N ALA A 76 -18.82 6.94 -0.62
CA ALA A 76 -19.99 7.69 -0.14
C ALA A 76 -19.67 9.15 0.20
N TYR A 77 -18.44 9.45 0.61
CA TYR A 77 -17.99 10.83 0.78
C TYR A 77 -17.91 11.58 -0.56
N LEU A 78 -17.43 10.93 -1.62
CA LEU A 78 -17.26 11.55 -2.95
C LEU A 78 -18.57 11.61 -3.74
N ARG A 79 -19.37 10.55 -3.68
CA ARG A 79 -20.58 10.34 -4.50
C ARG A 79 -21.88 10.69 -3.78
N GLY A 80 -21.81 10.94 -2.48
CA GLY A 80 -22.98 11.07 -1.63
C GLY A 80 -23.35 9.76 -0.91
N PRO A 81 -24.27 9.80 0.06
CA PRO A 81 -24.66 8.63 0.84
C PRO A 81 -25.27 7.55 -0.06
N ILE A 82 -24.85 6.31 0.18
CA ILE A 82 -25.39 5.15 -0.53
C ILE A 82 -26.60 4.65 0.25
N GLU A 83 -27.79 4.74 -0.34
CA GLU A 83 -29.01 4.19 0.22
C GLU A 83 -29.20 2.76 -0.27
N GLN A 84 -29.25 1.81 0.66
CA GLN A 84 -29.47 0.41 0.36
C GLN A 84 -30.16 -0.30 1.54
N PRO A 85 -30.72 -1.51 1.35
CA PRO A 85 -31.29 -2.29 2.42
C PRO A 85 -30.34 -2.40 3.60
N LYS A 86 -30.88 -2.18 4.82
CA LYS A 86 -30.10 -2.18 6.06
C LYS A 86 -29.47 -3.54 6.36
N PHE A 87 -30.15 -4.61 5.99
CA PHE A 87 -29.70 -5.99 6.19
C PHE A 87 -29.58 -6.72 4.86
N LEU A 88 -28.75 -7.76 4.84
CA LEU A 88 -28.65 -8.68 3.73
C LEU A 88 -29.79 -9.68 3.75
N TYR A 89 -30.49 -9.82 2.63
CA TYR A 89 -31.59 -10.76 2.47
C TYR A 89 -31.26 -11.85 1.46
N TYR A 90 -31.87 -13.04 1.60
CA TYR A 90 -31.84 -14.03 0.55
C TYR A 90 -32.59 -13.50 -0.68
N GLY A 91 -32.07 -13.78 -1.87
CA GLY A 91 -32.56 -13.23 -3.13
C GLY A 91 -31.92 -11.88 -3.52
N SER A 92 -31.11 -11.29 -2.67
CA SER A 92 -30.38 -10.06 -2.99
C SER A 92 -29.33 -10.29 -4.07
N ILE A 93 -29.19 -9.29 -4.94
CA ILE A 93 -28.09 -9.20 -5.90
C ILE A 93 -27.01 -8.34 -5.26
N VAL A 94 -25.82 -8.86 -5.11
CA VAL A 94 -24.73 -8.25 -4.36
C VAL A 94 -23.45 -8.18 -5.17
N THR A 95 -22.60 -7.20 -4.85
CA THR A 95 -21.17 -7.23 -5.18
C THR A 95 -20.38 -7.49 -3.90
N LEU A 96 -19.38 -8.35 -4.01
CA LEU A 96 -18.52 -8.76 -2.90
C LEU A 96 -17.14 -8.15 -3.10
N ARG A 97 -16.74 -7.28 -2.19
CA ARG A 97 -15.44 -6.62 -2.20
C ARG A 97 -14.50 -7.25 -1.18
N HIS A 98 -13.31 -7.58 -1.58
CA HIS A 98 -12.27 -8.09 -0.67
C HIS A 98 -11.64 -6.93 0.13
N VAL A 99 -11.61 -7.05 1.45
CA VAL A 99 -11.21 -5.95 2.35
C VAL A 99 -9.72 -5.67 2.30
N ASP A 100 -8.89 -6.71 2.23
CA ASP A 100 -7.43 -6.57 2.30
C ASP A 100 -6.81 -6.10 0.97
N SER A 101 -7.38 -6.44 -0.17
CA SER A 101 -6.89 -6.01 -1.48
C SER A 101 -7.26 -4.55 -1.78
N LEU A 102 -6.63 -3.98 -2.82
CA LEU A 102 -6.93 -2.65 -3.33
C LEU A 102 -8.19 -2.67 -4.20
N GLY A 103 -9.38 -2.79 -3.57
CA GLY A 103 -10.65 -2.70 -4.28
C GLY A 103 -11.01 -3.93 -5.13
N GLY A 104 -10.50 -5.12 -4.79
CA GLY A 104 -10.83 -6.33 -5.56
C GLY A 104 -12.27 -6.79 -5.34
N TYR A 105 -13.04 -6.93 -6.42
CA TYR A 105 -14.39 -7.49 -6.44
C TYR A 105 -14.37 -8.95 -6.86
N LEU A 106 -15.13 -9.79 -6.16
CA LEU A 106 -15.32 -11.19 -6.55
C LEU A 106 -15.98 -11.23 -7.92
N HIS A 107 -15.27 -11.78 -8.88
CA HIS A 107 -15.56 -11.72 -10.31
C HIS A 107 -15.57 -13.12 -10.92
N SER A 108 -16.45 -13.33 -11.87
CA SER A 108 -16.45 -14.54 -12.68
C SER A 108 -16.96 -14.22 -14.08
N HIS A 109 -16.38 -14.85 -15.09
CA HIS A 109 -16.82 -14.68 -16.48
C HIS A 109 -16.79 -16.02 -17.21
N ASN A 110 -17.42 -16.09 -18.38
CA ASN A 110 -17.56 -17.35 -19.13
C ASN A 110 -16.23 -17.82 -19.78
N HIS A 111 -15.17 -17.87 -18.99
CA HIS A 111 -13.90 -18.50 -19.34
C HIS A 111 -13.60 -19.60 -18.31
N THR A 112 -12.99 -20.69 -18.77
CA THR A 112 -12.65 -21.82 -17.92
C THR A 112 -11.17 -21.83 -17.57
N TYR A 113 -10.81 -22.48 -16.47
CA TYR A 113 -9.43 -22.76 -16.16
C TYR A 113 -8.80 -23.66 -17.22
N LEU A 114 -7.54 -23.43 -17.56
CA LEU A 114 -6.79 -24.28 -18.52
C LEU A 114 -6.40 -25.64 -17.94
N GLY A 115 -6.38 -25.75 -16.62
CA GLY A 115 -6.07 -26.96 -15.86
C GLY A 115 -6.99 -27.07 -14.64
N GLY A 116 -6.65 -27.92 -13.69
CA GLY A 116 -7.44 -28.10 -12.47
C GLY A 116 -8.83 -28.66 -12.76
N SER A 117 -9.87 -27.96 -12.29
CA SER A 117 -11.26 -28.38 -12.50
C SER A 117 -11.76 -28.19 -13.93
N GLN A 118 -11.13 -27.32 -14.73
CA GLN A 118 -11.59 -26.87 -16.04
C GLN A 118 -12.98 -26.21 -16.01
N GLU A 119 -13.41 -25.76 -14.84
CA GLU A 119 -14.65 -25.04 -14.61
C GLU A 119 -14.49 -23.53 -14.84
N GLN A 120 -15.57 -22.78 -14.72
CA GLN A 120 -15.57 -21.33 -14.92
C GLN A 120 -14.71 -20.64 -13.86
N GLN A 121 -13.83 -19.77 -14.32
CA GLN A 121 -12.87 -19.04 -13.48
C GLN A 121 -13.54 -18.08 -12.49
N VAL A 122 -12.97 -18.01 -11.29
CA VAL A 122 -13.31 -17.00 -10.27
C VAL A 122 -12.04 -16.26 -9.87
N THR A 123 -12.11 -14.95 -9.91
CA THR A 123 -10.95 -14.07 -9.71
C THR A 123 -11.37 -12.83 -8.91
N LEU A 124 -10.41 -11.95 -8.57
CA LEU A 124 -10.75 -10.58 -8.19
C LEU A 124 -10.38 -9.61 -9.31
N THR A 125 -11.33 -8.74 -9.68
CA THR A 125 -11.11 -7.60 -10.56
C THR A 125 -11.17 -6.28 -9.78
N GLN A 126 -10.54 -5.24 -10.32
CA GLN A 126 -10.62 -3.89 -9.76
C GLN A 126 -11.73 -3.06 -10.39
N GLU A 127 -12.35 -3.52 -11.47
CA GLU A 127 -13.44 -2.84 -12.15
C GLU A 127 -14.72 -2.94 -11.33
N GLU A 128 -15.15 -1.81 -10.75
CA GLU A 128 -16.32 -1.75 -9.86
C GLU A 128 -17.63 -2.04 -10.60
N ASN A 129 -17.80 -1.48 -11.80
CA ASN A 129 -19.08 -1.48 -12.52
C ASN A 129 -19.22 -2.64 -13.52
N ASP A 130 -18.46 -3.72 -13.32
CA ASP A 130 -18.61 -4.89 -14.18
C ASP A 130 -19.83 -5.73 -13.75
N TYR A 131 -20.70 -6.06 -14.73
CA TYR A 131 -21.86 -6.93 -14.51
C TYR A 131 -21.46 -8.32 -14.00
N ASN A 132 -20.28 -8.78 -14.35
CA ASN A 132 -19.72 -10.06 -13.92
C ASN A 132 -19.25 -10.09 -12.44
N ASN A 133 -19.39 -8.98 -11.71
CA ASN A 133 -19.18 -8.92 -10.25
C ASN A 133 -20.45 -9.21 -9.45
N GLN A 134 -21.59 -9.42 -10.14
CA GLN A 134 -22.88 -9.54 -9.48
C GLN A 134 -23.21 -10.99 -9.14
N TRP A 135 -23.56 -11.19 -7.86
CA TRP A 135 -23.89 -12.48 -7.29
C TRP A 135 -25.28 -12.44 -6.65
N ILE A 136 -26.04 -13.52 -6.79
CA ILE A 136 -27.34 -13.70 -6.13
C ILE A 136 -27.12 -14.53 -4.88
N VAL A 137 -27.59 -14.04 -3.74
CA VAL A 137 -27.51 -14.74 -2.45
C VAL A 137 -28.67 -15.70 -2.33
N GLU A 138 -28.42 -16.98 -2.42
CA GLU A 138 -29.45 -18.03 -2.34
C GLU A 138 -29.42 -18.75 -1.00
N PRO A 139 -30.57 -19.25 -0.49
CA PRO A 139 -30.60 -20.09 0.71
C PRO A 139 -30.05 -21.50 0.40
N ALA A 140 -29.60 -22.19 1.45
CA ALA A 140 -29.06 -23.55 1.33
C ALA A 140 -30.03 -24.54 0.67
N ARG A 141 -31.33 -24.33 0.83
CA ARG A 141 -32.39 -25.07 0.16
C ARG A 141 -33.42 -24.09 -0.40
N PRO A 142 -33.67 -24.10 -1.73
CA PRO A 142 -34.72 -23.30 -2.31
C PRO A 142 -36.07 -23.66 -1.69
N LYS A 143 -36.84 -22.67 -1.24
CA LYS A 143 -38.22 -22.84 -0.81
C LYS A 143 -39.12 -22.12 -1.84
N ALA A 144 -40.19 -22.76 -2.26
CA ALA A 144 -41.10 -22.20 -3.24
C ALA A 144 -41.87 -20.94 -2.73
N ASP A 145 -42.09 -20.83 -1.43
CA ASP A 145 -42.79 -19.70 -0.77
C ASP A 145 -41.84 -19.08 0.27
N ALA A 146 -40.78 -18.42 -0.18
CA ALA A 146 -39.83 -17.81 0.77
C ALA A 146 -40.32 -16.39 1.13
N GLU A 147 -40.86 -16.23 2.35
CA GLU A 147 -40.87 -14.92 3.00
C GLU A 147 -39.46 -14.31 2.92
N LEU A 148 -39.40 -13.00 2.75
CA LEU A 148 -38.16 -12.25 2.74
C LEU A 148 -37.41 -12.47 4.05
N LYS A 149 -36.30 -13.21 4.00
CA LYS A 149 -35.55 -13.58 5.20
C LYS A 149 -34.16 -12.98 5.20
N GLU A 150 -33.80 -12.39 6.34
CA GLU A 150 -32.46 -11.87 6.59
C GLU A 150 -31.40 -12.97 6.65
N VAL A 151 -30.24 -12.70 6.08
CA VAL A 151 -29.05 -13.53 6.28
C VAL A 151 -28.39 -13.12 7.57
N LYS A 152 -28.28 -14.06 8.50
CA LYS A 152 -27.65 -13.84 9.83
C LYS A 152 -26.23 -14.41 9.84
N ASP A 153 -25.46 -13.95 10.82
CA ASP A 153 -24.18 -14.54 11.15
C ASP A 153 -24.31 -16.06 11.36
N PHE A 154 -23.38 -16.85 10.82
CA PHE A 154 -23.45 -18.31 10.61
C PHE A 154 -24.58 -18.77 9.67
N GLY A 155 -25.17 -17.88 8.92
CA GLY A 155 -26.16 -18.22 7.88
C GLY A 155 -25.53 -19.00 6.74
N LYS A 156 -26.23 -20.04 6.28
CA LYS A 156 -25.80 -20.85 5.14
C LYS A 156 -26.35 -20.26 3.85
N ILE A 157 -25.46 -19.92 2.93
CA ILE A 157 -25.77 -19.30 1.67
C ILE A 157 -25.14 -20.05 0.50
N ARG A 158 -25.69 -19.83 -0.70
CA ARG A 158 -25.07 -20.09 -1.97
C ARG A 158 -24.92 -18.79 -2.74
N LEU A 159 -23.86 -18.66 -3.50
CA LEU A 159 -23.60 -17.49 -4.33
C LEU A 159 -23.72 -17.91 -5.78
N ARG A 160 -24.82 -17.48 -6.43
CA ARG A 160 -25.03 -17.73 -7.85
C ARG A 160 -24.55 -16.55 -8.66
N HIS A 161 -23.65 -16.80 -9.59
CA HIS A 161 -23.17 -15.77 -10.50
C HIS A 161 -24.29 -15.32 -11.45
N ARG A 162 -24.66 -14.05 -11.40
CA ARG A 162 -25.85 -13.52 -12.09
C ARG A 162 -25.76 -13.66 -13.61
N ALA A 163 -24.58 -13.45 -14.19
CA ALA A 163 -24.39 -13.45 -15.63
C ALA A 163 -24.46 -14.86 -16.25
N THR A 164 -23.98 -15.90 -15.56
CA THR A 164 -23.87 -17.26 -16.10
C THR A 164 -24.80 -18.26 -15.45
N GLY A 165 -25.44 -17.90 -14.34
CA GLY A 165 -26.32 -18.80 -13.58
C GLY A 165 -25.61 -19.88 -12.77
N LYS A 166 -24.27 -19.90 -12.77
CA LYS A 166 -23.47 -20.93 -12.08
C LYS A 166 -23.25 -20.63 -10.63
N LEU A 167 -23.07 -21.65 -9.80
CA LEU A 167 -22.81 -21.54 -8.36
C LEU A 167 -21.32 -21.49 -8.06
N LEU A 168 -20.94 -20.62 -7.11
CA LEU A 168 -19.59 -20.55 -6.55
C LEU A 168 -19.30 -21.82 -5.74
N ARG A 169 -18.22 -22.53 -6.05
CA ARG A 169 -17.81 -23.75 -5.38
C ARG A 169 -16.33 -23.75 -4.96
N ALA A 170 -16.04 -24.56 -3.94
CA ALA A 170 -14.67 -25.00 -3.68
C ALA A 170 -14.46 -26.34 -4.38
N SER A 171 -13.50 -26.40 -5.32
CA SER A 171 -13.18 -27.62 -6.07
C SER A 171 -12.12 -28.45 -5.33
N SER A 172 -12.11 -29.76 -5.57
CA SER A 172 -11.02 -30.63 -5.13
C SER A 172 -9.72 -30.41 -5.90
N ALA A 173 -9.77 -29.70 -7.02
CA ALA A 173 -8.60 -29.30 -7.78
C ALA A 173 -7.74 -28.30 -7.01
N LYS A 174 -6.47 -28.19 -7.41
CA LYS A 174 -5.53 -27.24 -6.83
C LYS A 174 -5.57 -25.88 -7.57
N PRO A 175 -5.35 -24.77 -6.85
CA PRO A 175 -5.28 -23.45 -7.46
C PRO A 175 -4.16 -23.39 -8.51
N PRO A 176 -4.31 -22.62 -9.59
CA PRO A 176 -3.38 -22.63 -10.71
C PRO A 176 -1.97 -22.13 -10.38
N VAL A 177 -1.83 -21.21 -9.41
CA VAL A 177 -0.56 -20.58 -9.07
C VAL A 177 -0.16 -20.91 -7.63
N SER A 178 -1.08 -20.83 -6.68
CA SER A 178 -0.81 -21.02 -5.24
C SER A 178 -1.10 -22.45 -4.78
N GLU A 179 -0.58 -23.43 -5.51
CA GLU A 179 -0.76 -24.85 -5.20
C GLU A 179 -0.07 -25.24 -3.90
N GLN A 180 -0.87 -25.73 -2.93
CA GLN A 180 -0.41 -26.29 -1.65
C GLN A 180 -1.34 -27.43 -1.25
N GLU A 181 -0.93 -28.28 -0.31
CA GLU A 181 -1.77 -29.40 0.17
C GLU A 181 -3.09 -28.92 0.78
N TYR A 182 -3.06 -27.79 1.48
CA TYR A 182 -4.20 -27.20 2.21
C TYR A 182 -4.98 -26.17 1.40
N THR A 183 -4.70 -26.01 0.10
CA THR A 183 -5.42 -25.09 -0.79
C THR A 183 -6.30 -25.83 -1.77
N SER A 184 -7.45 -25.22 -2.10
CA SER A 184 -8.43 -25.67 -3.09
C SER A 184 -8.75 -24.57 -4.07
N GLU A 185 -8.95 -24.95 -5.35
CA GLU A 185 -9.37 -24.02 -6.40
C GLU A 185 -10.80 -23.55 -6.15
N ILE A 186 -11.07 -22.28 -6.43
CA ILE A 186 -12.43 -21.72 -6.46
C ILE A 186 -12.87 -21.58 -7.90
N SER A 187 -14.05 -22.11 -8.20
CA SER A 187 -14.64 -22.12 -9.54
C SER A 187 -16.13 -21.85 -9.49
N CYS A 188 -16.77 -21.73 -10.65
CA CYS A 188 -18.22 -21.76 -10.76
C CYS A 188 -18.67 -22.96 -11.60
N THR A 189 -19.68 -23.67 -11.11
CA THR A 189 -20.19 -24.90 -11.72
C THR A 189 -21.72 -24.91 -11.86
N GLY A 190 -22.23 -25.87 -12.65
CA GLY A 190 -23.64 -26.04 -12.87
C GLY A 190 -24.22 -25.07 -13.90
N ASP A 191 -25.54 -24.98 -13.90
CA ASP A 191 -26.35 -24.06 -14.69
C ASP A 191 -27.40 -23.34 -13.81
N ALA A 192 -28.33 -22.63 -14.41
CA ALA A 192 -29.32 -21.85 -13.69
C ALA A 192 -30.25 -22.70 -12.80
N ASP A 193 -30.49 -23.96 -13.17
CA ASP A 193 -31.40 -24.90 -12.47
C ASP A 193 -30.62 -25.80 -11.48
N TYR A 194 -29.29 -25.74 -11.47
CA TYR A 194 -28.46 -26.55 -10.60
C TYR A 194 -28.61 -26.10 -9.17
N VAL A 195 -29.01 -27.02 -8.28
CA VAL A 195 -29.26 -26.73 -6.86
C VAL A 195 -27.99 -26.73 -6.01
N GLY A 196 -26.97 -27.45 -6.46
CA GLY A 196 -25.69 -27.58 -5.74
C GLY A 196 -25.76 -28.58 -4.58
N ASP A 197 -24.59 -28.92 -4.07
CA ASP A 197 -24.41 -29.77 -2.89
C ASP A 197 -23.58 -29.07 -1.79
N SER A 198 -22.71 -29.79 -1.04
CA SER A 198 -21.89 -29.25 0.02
C SER A 198 -20.76 -28.35 -0.46
N ASP A 199 -20.27 -28.55 -1.69
CA ASP A 199 -19.12 -27.84 -2.23
C ASP A 199 -19.49 -26.40 -2.67
N GLU A 200 -20.76 -26.15 -2.99
CA GLU A 200 -21.34 -24.84 -3.29
C GLU A 200 -21.98 -24.18 -2.05
N LEU A 201 -21.96 -24.85 -0.90
CA LEU A 201 -22.56 -24.35 0.33
C LEU A 201 -21.53 -23.62 1.20
N TRP A 202 -21.85 -22.37 1.49
CA TRP A 202 -20.98 -21.49 2.28
C TRP A 202 -21.67 -21.03 3.55
N THR A 203 -20.94 -21.05 4.68
CA THR A 203 -21.36 -20.41 5.92
C THR A 203 -20.78 -19.02 5.96
N ALA A 204 -21.65 -18.01 6.00
CA ALA A 204 -21.26 -16.60 6.14
C ALA A 204 -21.04 -16.28 7.63
N ILE A 205 -19.82 -15.91 8.00
CA ILE A 205 -19.41 -15.62 9.38
C ILE A 205 -19.04 -14.14 9.47
N SER A 206 -19.82 -13.37 10.21
CA SER A 206 -19.54 -11.95 10.46
C SER A 206 -18.44 -11.80 11.52
N VAL A 207 -17.52 -10.88 11.28
CA VAL A 207 -16.38 -10.63 12.17
C VAL A 207 -16.56 -9.30 12.88
N GLY A 208 -16.62 -9.36 14.21
CA GLY A 208 -16.78 -8.18 15.06
C GLY A 208 -18.20 -7.79 15.38
N ASP A 209 -19.19 -8.40 14.73
CA ASP A 209 -20.61 -8.20 15.04
C ASP A 209 -21.09 -9.14 16.15
N PRO A 210 -22.22 -8.83 16.79
CA PRO A 210 -22.84 -9.74 17.78
C PRO A 210 -23.22 -11.08 17.14
N LEU A 211 -23.08 -12.16 17.90
CA LEU A 211 -23.39 -13.51 17.44
C LEU A 211 -24.83 -13.60 16.93
N HIS A 212 -25.02 -14.23 15.77
CA HIS A 212 -26.31 -14.42 15.09
C HIS A 212 -27.04 -13.11 14.74
N SER A 213 -26.36 -11.96 14.74
CA SER A 213 -26.93 -10.72 14.21
C SER A 213 -27.14 -10.78 12.70
N PRO A 214 -28.11 -10.03 12.15
CA PRO A 214 -28.22 -9.87 10.70
C PRO A 214 -26.96 -9.22 10.11
N ILE A 215 -26.52 -9.70 8.94
CA ILE A 215 -25.38 -9.14 8.23
C ILE A 215 -25.77 -7.79 7.63
N MET A 216 -24.99 -6.76 7.91
CA MET A 216 -25.20 -5.40 7.41
C MET A 216 -24.24 -5.10 6.25
N PRO A 217 -24.73 -4.83 5.04
CA PRO A 217 -23.90 -4.42 3.92
C PRO A 217 -23.01 -3.21 4.28
N ILE A 218 -21.80 -3.15 3.71
CA ILE A 218 -20.79 -2.09 3.94
C ILE A 218 -20.21 -2.05 5.36
N LYS A 219 -20.92 -2.54 6.36
CA LYS A 219 -20.50 -2.47 7.77
C LYS A 219 -19.91 -3.76 8.28
N SER A 220 -20.52 -4.90 7.91
CA SER A 220 -20.07 -6.22 8.37
C SER A 220 -18.98 -6.77 7.46
N ALA A 221 -17.81 -7.07 8.04
CA ALA A 221 -16.79 -7.88 7.38
C ALA A 221 -17.15 -9.36 7.55
N VAL A 222 -17.20 -10.10 6.46
CA VAL A 222 -17.71 -11.47 6.41
C VAL A 222 -16.66 -12.43 5.88
N LYS A 223 -16.52 -13.60 6.51
CA LYS A 223 -15.78 -14.75 6.01
C LYS A 223 -16.74 -15.78 5.45
N PHE A 224 -16.32 -16.48 4.41
CA PHE A 224 -17.08 -17.57 3.79
C PHE A 224 -16.38 -18.90 4.02
N LEU A 225 -16.94 -19.72 4.91
CA LEU A 225 -16.47 -21.08 5.18
C LEU A 225 -17.21 -22.07 4.30
N ASN A 226 -16.49 -22.82 3.46
CA ASN A 226 -17.06 -23.87 2.65
C ASN A 226 -17.42 -25.09 3.49
N GLU A 227 -18.62 -25.64 3.32
CA GLU A 227 -19.12 -26.79 4.11
C GLU A 227 -18.52 -28.12 3.65
N GLY A 228 -18.26 -28.31 2.35
CA GLY A 228 -17.70 -29.52 1.78
C GLY A 228 -16.23 -29.71 2.10
N HIS A 229 -15.42 -28.71 1.79
CA HIS A 229 -13.97 -28.77 1.91
C HIS A 229 -13.42 -28.23 3.25
N ARG A 230 -14.25 -27.66 4.13
CA ARG A 230 -13.86 -27.04 5.40
C ARG A 230 -12.73 -26.02 5.25
N CYS A 231 -12.74 -25.29 4.17
CA CYS A 231 -11.79 -24.23 3.85
C CYS A 231 -12.51 -22.88 3.77
N THR A 232 -11.76 -21.80 3.92
CA THR A 232 -12.27 -20.43 3.90
C THR A 232 -11.87 -19.75 2.60
N LEU A 233 -12.82 -19.06 1.98
CA LEU A 233 -12.57 -18.23 0.80
C LEU A 233 -11.52 -17.17 1.12
N LEU A 234 -10.51 -17.04 0.27
CA LEU A 234 -9.37 -16.17 0.49
C LEU A 234 -8.90 -15.59 -0.85
N SER A 235 -8.37 -14.40 -0.79
CA SER A 235 -7.55 -13.86 -1.88
C SER A 235 -6.27 -13.25 -1.34
N HIS A 236 -5.26 -13.16 -2.19
CA HIS A 236 -3.95 -12.64 -1.87
C HIS A 236 -3.31 -11.95 -3.08
N ASP A 237 -2.09 -11.45 -2.93
CA ASP A 237 -1.43 -10.58 -3.93
C ASP A 237 -0.97 -11.30 -5.20
N THR A 238 -1.14 -12.62 -5.27
CA THR A 238 -0.75 -13.41 -6.43
C THR A 238 -1.72 -13.20 -7.59
N ARG A 239 -1.16 -12.99 -8.77
CA ARG A 239 -1.92 -12.81 -9.99
C ARG A 239 -1.84 -14.04 -10.87
N LEU A 240 -2.95 -14.34 -11.49
CA LEU A 240 -3.04 -15.34 -12.53
C LEU A 240 -2.31 -14.86 -13.79
N PRO A 241 -1.83 -15.79 -14.64
CA PRO A 241 -1.18 -15.46 -15.90
C PRO A 241 -2.11 -14.76 -16.92
N GLU A 242 -1.58 -14.48 -18.11
CA GLU A 242 -2.28 -13.81 -19.21
C GLU A 242 -3.62 -14.43 -19.58
N TRP A 243 -3.71 -15.77 -19.55
CA TRP A 243 -4.96 -16.49 -19.86
C TRP A 243 -6.12 -16.19 -18.89
N ALA A 244 -5.85 -15.59 -17.72
CA ALA A 244 -6.84 -15.09 -16.77
C ALA A 244 -6.70 -13.56 -16.59
N PHE A 245 -6.28 -12.85 -17.61
CA PHE A 245 -6.22 -11.38 -17.71
C PHE A 245 -5.39 -10.74 -16.59
N TYR A 246 -4.42 -11.44 -16.02
CA TYR A 246 -3.62 -10.99 -14.88
C TYR A 246 -4.45 -10.59 -13.66
N GLN A 247 -5.68 -11.10 -13.56
CA GLN A 247 -6.55 -10.87 -12.41
C GLN A 247 -6.01 -11.58 -11.17
N GLN A 248 -6.44 -11.13 -10.00
CA GLN A 248 -5.94 -11.66 -8.72
C GLN A 248 -6.56 -13.03 -8.43
N GLU A 249 -5.74 -13.96 -7.96
CA GLU A 249 -6.17 -15.33 -7.65
C GLU A 249 -7.10 -15.37 -6.45
N VAL A 250 -8.16 -16.17 -6.54
CA VAL A 250 -9.08 -16.51 -5.45
C VAL A 250 -8.97 -18.01 -5.20
N LEU A 251 -8.84 -18.37 -3.93
CA LEU A 251 -8.68 -19.76 -3.52
C LEU A 251 -9.37 -20.03 -2.19
N CYS A 252 -9.50 -21.30 -1.83
CA CYS A 252 -10.01 -21.73 -0.54
C CYS A 252 -8.87 -22.37 0.27
N VAL A 253 -8.72 -21.96 1.53
CA VAL A 253 -7.59 -22.35 2.36
C VAL A 253 -8.07 -22.91 3.70
N GLN A 254 -7.49 -24.02 4.13
CA GLN A 254 -7.68 -24.54 5.49
C GLN A 254 -6.78 -23.74 6.45
N SER A 255 -7.34 -23.21 7.54
CA SER A 255 -6.63 -22.41 8.54
C SER A 255 -5.89 -21.18 7.97
N PRO A 256 -6.58 -20.27 7.26
CA PRO A 256 -5.98 -19.13 6.60
C PRO A 256 -5.60 -17.99 7.54
N ASN A 257 -4.82 -17.02 7.02
CA ASN A 257 -4.65 -15.72 7.66
C ASN A 257 -5.97 -14.94 7.61
N GLU A 258 -6.47 -14.52 8.76
CA GLU A 258 -7.78 -13.88 8.92
C GLU A 258 -7.98 -12.64 8.03
N ALA A 259 -7.02 -11.75 7.95
CA ALA A 259 -7.15 -10.51 7.19
C ALA A 259 -7.45 -10.73 5.70
N ARG A 260 -6.94 -11.81 5.12
CA ARG A 260 -7.10 -12.15 3.70
C ARG A 260 -8.41 -12.89 3.38
N THR A 261 -9.21 -13.20 4.38
CA THR A 261 -10.49 -13.92 4.23
C THR A 261 -11.70 -13.01 4.31
N LEU A 262 -11.49 -11.71 4.54
CA LEU A 262 -12.57 -10.77 4.81
C LEU A 262 -13.11 -10.16 3.51
N PHE A 263 -14.42 -10.24 3.36
CA PHE A 263 -15.19 -9.64 2.28
C PHE A 263 -16.27 -8.72 2.85
N GLU A 264 -16.68 -7.74 2.08
CA GLU A 264 -17.81 -6.83 2.36
C GLU A 264 -18.82 -6.90 1.24
N PHE A 265 -20.11 -6.87 1.57
CA PHE A 265 -21.17 -6.65 0.59
C PHE A 265 -21.26 -5.15 0.31
N GLU A 266 -20.83 -4.72 -0.88
CA GLU A 266 -20.75 -3.29 -1.19
C GLU A 266 -22.03 -2.76 -1.83
N THR A 267 -22.53 -3.40 -2.90
CA THR A 267 -23.77 -3.04 -3.55
C THR A 267 -24.83 -4.10 -3.25
N LEU A 268 -26.01 -3.66 -2.86
CA LEU A 268 -27.12 -4.54 -2.58
C LEU A 268 -28.36 -4.06 -3.36
N GLN A 269 -28.87 -4.91 -4.22
CA GLN A 269 -30.13 -4.69 -4.91
C GLN A 269 -31.12 -5.80 -4.54
N LEU A 270 -32.31 -5.42 -4.15
CA LEU A 270 -33.35 -6.38 -3.79
C LEU A 270 -34.66 -6.00 -4.49
N ASN A 271 -35.16 -6.91 -5.30
CA ASN A 271 -36.47 -6.75 -5.95
C ASN A 271 -37.54 -7.35 -5.03
N THR A 272 -38.18 -6.50 -4.23
CA THR A 272 -39.27 -6.92 -3.34
C THR A 272 -40.36 -5.87 -3.35
N THR A 273 -41.59 -6.34 -3.08
CA THR A 273 -42.76 -5.47 -2.82
C THR A 273 -43.00 -5.24 -1.33
N GLU A 274 -42.23 -5.92 -0.47
CA GLU A 274 -42.33 -5.76 0.99
C GLU A 274 -41.62 -4.49 1.43
N GLU A 275 -42.14 -3.83 2.48
CA GLU A 275 -41.48 -2.70 3.11
C GLU A 275 -40.25 -3.17 3.87
N ILE A 276 -39.10 -2.67 3.50
CA ILE A 276 -37.81 -2.98 4.13
C ILE A 276 -37.17 -1.71 4.66
N GLU A 277 -36.38 -1.87 5.73
CA GLU A 277 -35.58 -0.79 6.31
C GLU A 277 -34.37 -0.48 5.40
N TYR A 278 -34.25 0.78 4.99
CA TYR A 278 -33.08 1.29 4.28
C TYR A 278 -32.13 1.98 5.25
N SER A 279 -30.86 1.89 5.00
CA SER A 279 -29.81 2.59 5.73
C SER A 279 -28.96 3.37 4.75
N ALA A 280 -28.78 4.63 5.03
CA ALA A 280 -27.78 5.44 4.34
C ALA A 280 -26.41 5.14 4.98
N SER A 281 -25.48 4.69 4.16
CA SER A 281 -24.09 4.58 4.59
C SER A 281 -23.33 5.81 4.09
N GLY A 282 -22.58 6.40 4.98
CA GLY A 282 -21.73 7.54 4.70
C GLY A 282 -21.03 8.00 5.96
N CYS A 283 -19.81 8.44 5.85
CA CYS A 283 -19.08 9.03 6.96
C CYS A 283 -19.48 10.50 7.08
N ASN A 284 -19.93 10.93 8.27
CA ASN A 284 -20.10 12.35 8.56
C ASN A 284 -18.71 13.00 8.73
N TRP A 285 -18.11 13.36 7.63
CA TRP A 285 -16.75 13.88 7.55
C TRP A 285 -16.62 15.34 8.02
N ASN A 286 -17.73 16.06 8.23
CA ASN A 286 -17.74 17.34 8.94
C ASN A 286 -17.33 17.17 10.42
N SER A 287 -17.26 15.94 10.92
CA SER A 287 -16.74 15.65 12.24
C SER A 287 -15.23 15.37 12.16
N ILE A 288 -14.51 15.72 13.25
CA ILE A 288 -13.07 15.40 13.39
C ILE A 288 -12.80 13.89 13.28
N VAL A 289 -13.73 13.07 13.74
CA VAL A 289 -13.63 11.60 13.67
C VAL A 289 -13.73 11.12 12.23
N GLY A 290 -14.65 11.68 11.43
CA GLY A 290 -14.80 11.36 10.02
C GLY A 290 -13.55 11.75 9.21
N LEU A 291 -13.05 12.95 9.40
CA LEU A 291 -11.82 13.41 8.75
C LEU A 291 -10.63 12.52 9.10
N LYS A 292 -10.48 12.13 10.38
CA LYS A 292 -9.43 11.20 10.80
C LYS A 292 -9.54 9.86 10.10
N SER A 293 -10.74 9.28 9.96
CA SER A 293 -10.91 7.98 9.29
C SER A 293 -10.55 8.05 7.80
N LEU A 294 -10.96 9.12 7.10
CA LEU A 294 -10.58 9.34 5.69
C LEU A 294 -9.07 9.50 5.51
N LEU A 295 -8.41 10.26 6.38
CA LEU A 295 -6.95 10.44 6.36
C LEU A 295 -6.21 9.10 6.59
N ILE A 296 -6.65 8.32 7.56
CA ILE A 296 -6.06 7.00 7.84
C ILE A 296 -6.24 6.09 6.63
N GLU A 297 -7.41 6.06 6.03
CA GLU A 297 -7.69 5.26 4.84
C GLU A 297 -6.79 5.67 3.68
N LEU A 298 -6.67 6.97 3.38
CA LEU A 298 -5.77 7.46 2.33
C LEU A 298 -4.32 6.98 2.54
N ILE A 299 -3.80 7.11 3.75
CA ILE A 299 -2.42 6.69 4.07
C ILE A 299 -2.28 5.17 3.92
N GLN A 300 -3.25 4.39 4.40
CA GLN A 300 -3.24 2.93 4.29
C GLN A 300 -3.33 2.48 2.83
N ARG A 301 -4.22 3.11 2.02
CA ARG A 301 -4.38 2.79 0.60
C ARG A 301 -3.15 3.17 -0.21
N GLN A 302 -2.54 4.32 0.07
CA GLN A 302 -1.29 4.71 -0.55
C GLN A 302 -0.14 3.73 -0.20
N TYR A 303 -0.08 3.27 1.04
CA TYR A 303 0.89 2.24 1.44
C TYR A 303 0.65 0.92 0.70
N LYS A 304 -0.59 0.45 0.64
CA LYS A 304 -0.96 -0.76 -0.10
C LYS A 304 -0.69 -0.59 -1.60
N TRP A 305 -1.07 0.53 -2.20
CA TRP A 305 -0.78 0.83 -3.59
C TRP A 305 0.70 0.70 -3.92
N ASN A 306 1.57 1.26 -3.12
CA ASN A 306 3.02 1.18 -3.32
C ASN A 306 3.57 -0.25 -3.21
N ASN A 307 2.89 -1.15 -2.51
CA ASN A 307 3.31 -2.54 -2.32
C ASN A 307 2.67 -3.52 -3.31
N TYR A 308 1.45 -3.24 -3.77
CA TYR A 308 0.64 -4.17 -4.57
C TYR A 308 0.66 -3.92 -6.08
N VAL A 309 0.82 -2.68 -6.51
CA VAL A 309 0.75 -2.29 -7.94
C VAL A 309 1.93 -2.73 -8.82
N PRO A 310 3.01 -3.24 -8.27
CA PRO A 310 4.17 -3.63 -9.06
C PRO A 310 3.92 -4.63 -10.19
N GLY A 311 2.85 -5.41 -10.11
CA GLY A 311 2.54 -6.41 -11.14
C GLY A 311 1.90 -5.84 -12.41
N PHE A 312 1.34 -4.62 -12.38
CA PHE A 312 0.57 -4.06 -13.49
C PHE A 312 1.38 -3.39 -14.59
N GLN A 313 2.61 -2.97 -14.27
CA GLN A 313 3.45 -2.20 -15.20
C GLN A 313 4.72 -2.95 -15.62
N HIS A 314 4.65 -4.24 -15.77
CA HIS A 314 5.65 -4.90 -16.59
C HIS A 314 5.28 -4.70 -18.06
N GLU A 315 5.40 -3.47 -18.55
CA GLU A 315 5.85 -3.34 -19.92
C GLU A 315 7.24 -3.96 -19.97
N PRO A 316 7.43 -5.04 -20.75
CA PRO A 316 8.73 -5.74 -20.83
C PRO A 316 9.87 -4.83 -21.31
N ASN A 317 9.57 -3.59 -21.71
CA ASN A 317 10.48 -2.57 -22.21
C ASN A 317 10.64 -1.36 -21.27
N SER A 318 10.02 -1.30 -20.09
CA SER A 318 10.32 -0.25 -19.12
C SER A 318 11.69 -0.52 -18.53
N GLU A 319 12.68 0.11 -19.12
CA GLU A 319 14.07 0.04 -18.68
C GLU A 319 14.14 0.52 -17.23
N LYS A 320 14.49 -0.39 -16.31
CA LYS A 320 14.47 -0.15 -14.86
C LYS A 320 15.51 0.89 -14.46
N TRP A 321 15.04 2.00 -13.90
CA TRP A 321 15.90 2.97 -13.22
C TRP A 321 16.51 2.32 -11.95
N PRO A 322 17.77 2.52 -11.54
CA PRO A 322 18.73 3.51 -12.08
C PRO A 322 19.61 3.00 -13.22
N PHE A 323 19.55 1.73 -13.61
CA PHE A 323 20.45 1.13 -14.61
C PHE A 323 20.19 1.60 -16.03
N HIS A 324 19.00 2.09 -16.29
CA HIS A 324 18.58 2.65 -17.57
C HIS A 324 19.26 3.96 -17.97
N LEU A 325 19.75 4.72 -17.01
CA LEU A 325 20.40 6.01 -17.22
C LEU A 325 21.70 5.94 -18.03
N PHE A 326 22.25 4.74 -18.23
CA PHE A 326 23.47 4.56 -19.02
C PHE A 326 23.34 4.95 -20.50
N LYS A 327 22.11 5.13 -21.02
CA LYS A 327 21.87 5.65 -22.38
C LYS A 327 21.96 7.18 -22.48
N GLN A 328 21.76 7.92 -21.39
CA GLN A 328 21.84 9.39 -21.38
C GLN A 328 23.08 9.87 -20.63
N ARG A 329 24.08 10.34 -21.33
CA ARG A 329 25.41 10.68 -20.85
C ARG A 329 25.43 11.60 -19.61
N TYR A 330 24.57 12.63 -19.57
CA TYR A 330 24.52 13.60 -18.46
C TYR A 330 23.99 13.02 -17.16
N VAL A 331 22.89 12.29 -17.27
CA VAL A 331 22.21 11.71 -16.10
C VAL A 331 23.09 10.64 -15.45
N ASN A 332 23.90 9.93 -16.26
CA ASN A 332 24.87 8.96 -15.76
C ASN A 332 25.95 9.59 -14.91
N HIS A 333 26.49 10.72 -15.32
CA HIS A 333 27.53 11.41 -14.52
C HIS A 333 26.96 11.95 -13.20
N ILE A 334 25.76 12.53 -13.23
CA ILE A 334 25.08 13.01 -12.01
C ILE A 334 24.79 11.84 -11.08
N TRP A 335 24.28 10.73 -11.61
CA TRP A 335 24.00 9.52 -10.82
C TRP A 335 25.30 8.92 -10.26
N LEU A 336 26.31 8.71 -11.09
CA LEU A 336 27.58 8.17 -10.67
C LEU A 336 28.24 9.02 -9.57
N SER A 337 28.21 10.34 -9.71
CA SER A 337 28.73 11.26 -8.71
C SER A 337 27.91 11.22 -7.42
N SER A 338 26.60 11.07 -7.47
CA SER A 338 25.73 11.04 -6.30
C SER A 338 25.73 9.70 -5.55
N VAL A 339 26.12 8.61 -6.20
CA VAL A 339 26.15 7.27 -5.61
C VAL A 339 27.59 6.87 -5.24
N LEU A 340 28.49 6.88 -6.21
CA LEU A 340 29.88 6.41 -5.99
C LEU A 340 30.66 7.37 -5.09
N TYR A 341 30.48 8.65 -5.27
CA TYR A 341 31.25 9.63 -4.51
C TYR A 341 31.00 9.57 -2.99
N PRO A 342 29.76 9.52 -2.49
CA PRO A 342 29.51 9.34 -1.06
C PRO A 342 30.12 8.06 -0.50
N ILE A 343 30.04 6.96 -1.25
CA ILE A 343 30.62 5.67 -0.83
C ILE A 343 32.14 5.75 -0.78
N CYS A 344 32.79 6.20 -1.84
CA CYS A 344 34.25 6.33 -1.91
C CYS A 344 34.75 7.32 -0.86
N PHE A 345 34.04 8.42 -0.63
CA PHE A 345 34.38 9.41 0.38
C PHE A 345 34.26 8.83 1.80
N PHE A 346 33.21 8.10 2.09
CA PHE A 346 33.05 7.44 3.38
C PHE A 346 34.17 6.41 3.65
N ILE A 347 34.50 5.58 2.66
CA ILE A 347 35.59 4.61 2.75
C ILE A 347 36.91 5.35 2.98
N TYR A 348 37.20 6.39 2.20
CA TYR A 348 38.40 7.20 2.34
C TYR A 348 38.52 7.82 3.72
N GLN A 349 37.48 8.48 4.23
CA GLN A 349 37.48 9.11 5.56
C GLN A 349 37.62 8.09 6.67
N THR A 350 36.99 6.91 6.54
CA THR A 350 37.12 5.81 7.50
C THR A 350 38.54 5.26 7.51
N LEU A 351 39.14 5.06 6.35
CA LEU A 351 40.53 4.60 6.24
C LEU A 351 41.49 5.65 6.81
N VAL A 352 41.29 6.93 6.52
CA VAL A 352 42.10 8.01 7.09
C VAL A 352 41.99 8.06 8.61
N ALA A 353 40.78 7.89 9.16
CA ALA A 353 40.56 7.87 10.59
C ALA A 353 41.16 6.64 11.29
N LEU A 354 41.18 5.47 10.60
CA LEU A 354 41.70 4.23 11.15
C LEU A 354 43.22 4.06 11.00
N ILE A 355 43.76 4.55 9.89
CA ILE A 355 45.20 4.29 9.54
C ILE A 355 46.08 5.45 9.96
N TRP A 356 45.56 6.69 9.87
CA TRP A 356 46.30 7.87 10.31
C TRP A 356 45.72 8.37 11.65
N ASP A 357 46.25 7.83 12.71
CA ASP A 357 46.21 8.48 14.02
C ASP A 357 47.04 9.77 13.90
N ILE A 358 46.39 10.85 13.38
CA ILE A 358 47.08 12.13 13.11
C ILE A 358 47.44 12.70 14.47
N PRO A 359 48.76 12.74 14.86
CA PRO A 359 49.15 13.32 16.13
C PRO A 359 48.65 14.76 16.14
N SER A 360 47.92 15.13 17.17
CA SER A 360 47.28 16.44 17.38
C SER A 360 48.26 17.63 17.41
N THR A 361 49.54 17.39 17.25
CA THR A 361 50.62 18.37 17.36
C THR A 361 50.90 19.18 16.08
N THR A 362 50.42 18.76 14.93
CA THR A 362 50.73 19.41 13.64
C THR A 362 49.55 20.13 12.98
N VAL A 363 48.32 19.96 13.49
CA VAL A 363 47.13 20.61 12.96
C VAL A 363 46.70 21.74 13.84
N SER A 364 46.55 22.94 13.31
CA SER A 364 46.00 24.07 14.08
C SER A 364 44.62 23.69 14.66
N LYS A 365 44.34 24.15 15.90
CA LYS A 365 43.01 23.88 16.52
C LYS A 365 41.83 24.31 15.65
N ALA A 366 41.98 25.36 14.86
CA ALA A 366 40.97 25.83 13.90
C ALA A 366 40.77 24.82 12.77
N GLN A 367 41.84 24.22 12.27
CA GLN A 367 41.76 23.25 11.15
C GLN A 367 41.20 21.91 11.65
N ALA A 368 41.53 21.48 12.86
CA ALA A 368 40.94 20.34 13.51
C ALA A 368 39.41 20.53 13.72
N SER A 369 38.99 21.68 14.19
CA SER A 369 37.57 22.01 14.34
C SER A 369 36.81 22.03 13.00
N CYS A 370 37.43 22.58 11.95
CA CYS A 370 36.84 22.55 10.62
C CYS A 370 36.68 21.09 10.06
N ASN A 371 37.68 20.23 10.31
CA ASN A 371 37.63 18.85 9.89
C ASN A 371 36.54 18.05 10.61
N VAL A 372 36.36 18.29 11.93
CA VAL A 372 35.28 17.65 12.69
C VAL A 372 33.90 18.10 12.20
N ILE A 373 33.68 19.39 11.98
CA ILE A 373 32.41 19.90 11.44
C ILE A 373 32.14 19.35 10.05
N TYR A 374 33.17 19.25 9.22
CA TYR A 374 33.05 18.65 7.89
C TYR A 374 32.69 17.19 7.95
N PHE A 375 33.34 16.42 8.83
CA PHE A 375 33.08 15.00 9.00
C PHE A 375 31.65 14.75 9.50
N ASP A 376 31.18 15.53 10.47
CA ASP A 376 29.81 15.47 10.96
C ASP A 376 28.79 15.76 9.86
N PHE A 377 29.00 16.80 9.08
CA PHE A 377 28.14 17.13 7.94
C PHE A 377 28.14 16.03 6.88
N ALA A 378 29.29 15.45 6.58
CA ALA A 378 29.41 14.35 5.61
C ALA A 378 28.66 13.09 6.07
N ILE A 379 28.79 12.72 7.35
CA ILE A 379 28.05 11.60 7.92
C ILE A 379 26.54 11.86 7.86
N GLU A 380 26.08 13.05 8.19
CA GLU A 380 24.66 13.41 8.15
C GLU A 380 24.09 13.33 6.72
N CYS A 381 24.83 13.81 5.73
CA CYS A 381 24.44 13.70 4.32
C CYS A 381 24.44 12.24 3.83
N ILE A 382 25.44 11.44 4.22
CA ILE A 382 25.50 10.02 3.85
C ILE A 382 24.35 9.22 4.46
N LEU A 383 24.07 9.45 5.75
CA LEU A 383 22.95 8.80 6.43
C LEU A 383 21.61 9.21 5.80
N GLY A 384 21.42 10.49 5.47
CA GLY A 384 20.26 10.98 4.77
C GLY A 384 20.13 10.34 3.38
N TRP A 385 21.22 10.29 2.62
CA TRP A 385 21.26 9.67 1.30
C TRP A 385 20.93 8.17 1.38
N LEU A 386 21.53 7.41 2.29
CA LEU A 386 21.26 5.98 2.48
C LEU A 386 19.79 5.73 2.87
N ASN A 387 19.25 6.51 3.78
CA ASN A 387 17.87 6.38 4.23
C ASN A 387 16.86 6.69 3.13
N LEU A 388 17.16 7.60 2.20
CA LEU A 388 16.30 7.95 1.09
C LEU A 388 16.51 7.03 -0.13
N TYR A 389 17.71 6.44 -0.30
CA TYR A 389 18.02 5.53 -1.39
C TYR A 389 17.61 4.08 -1.11
N ARG A 390 17.68 3.65 0.15
CA ARG A 390 17.30 2.29 0.57
C ARG A 390 15.91 1.83 0.11
N PRO A 391 14.85 2.67 0.20
CA PRO A 391 13.53 2.28 -0.29
C PRO A 391 13.52 1.94 -1.77
N MET A 392 14.31 2.63 -2.57
CA MET A 392 14.41 2.36 -4.01
C MET A 392 15.06 1.02 -4.32
N LEU A 393 15.99 0.57 -3.46
CA LEU A 393 16.60 -0.75 -3.58
C LEU A 393 15.69 -1.87 -3.05
N ALA A 394 14.99 -1.59 -1.94
CA ALA A 394 14.15 -2.57 -1.26
C ALA A 394 12.80 -2.83 -1.98
N TYR A 395 12.31 -1.84 -2.72
CA TYR A 395 11.06 -1.90 -3.46
C TYR A 395 11.32 -1.69 -4.96
N PRO A 396 11.83 -2.71 -5.67
CA PRO A 396 12.16 -2.61 -7.09
C PRO A 396 10.95 -2.33 -7.98
N PHE A 397 9.77 -2.36 -7.42
CA PHE A 397 8.49 -2.15 -8.08
C PHE A 397 7.83 -0.80 -7.80
N ALA A 398 8.34 -0.01 -6.85
CA ALA A 398 7.89 1.36 -6.69
C ALA A 398 8.20 2.15 -7.98
N ASP A 399 7.33 3.10 -8.28
CA ASP A 399 7.52 3.99 -9.44
C ASP A 399 8.92 4.62 -9.40
N GLN A 400 9.82 4.06 -10.20
CA GLN A 400 11.24 4.41 -10.21
C GLN A 400 11.51 5.67 -11.03
N ARG A 401 10.62 6.67 -10.98
CA ARG A 401 10.83 7.95 -11.64
C ARG A 401 11.95 8.74 -10.96
N ILE A 402 12.60 9.57 -11.75
CA ILE A 402 13.65 10.48 -11.27
C ILE A 402 13.19 11.34 -10.09
N VAL A 403 11.89 11.66 -10.01
CA VAL A 403 11.28 12.46 -8.94
C VAL A 403 11.41 11.77 -7.57
N THR A 404 11.28 10.45 -7.51
CA THR A 404 11.40 9.70 -6.25
C THR A 404 12.84 9.63 -5.75
N TYR A 405 13.80 9.70 -6.67
CA TYR A 405 15.23 9.73 -6.35
C TYR A 405 15.77 11.13 -6.05
N LEU A 406 15.07 12.17 -6.47
CA LEU A 406 15.54 13.55 -6.36
C LEU A 406 16.02 13.95 -4.95
N PRO A 407 15.36 13.58 -3.84
CA PRO A 407 15.87 13.89 -2.49
C PRO A 407 17.23 13.24 -2.20
N SER A 408 17.43 11.99 -2.59
CA SER A 408 18.73 11.29 -2.44
C SER A 408 19.80 11.96 -3.31
N LEU A 409 19.45 12.30 -4.54
CA LEU A 409 20.34 13.00 -5.47
C LEU A 409 20.83 14.33 -4.88
N ILE A 410 19.93 15.13 -4.32
CA ILE A 410 20.27 16.43 -3.70
C ILE A 410 21.27 16.24 -2.57
N LEU A 411 21.05 15.27 -1.67
CA LEU A 411 21.98 15.01 -0.56
C LEU A 411 23.35 14.51 -1.06
N GLY A 412 23.37 13.66 -2.07
CA GLY A 412 24.61 13.22 -2.71
C GLY A 412 25.37 14.39 -3.34
N GLN A 413 24.68 15.29 -4.04
CA GLN A 413 25.30 16.49 -4.63
C GLN A 413 25.79 17.50 -3.60
N LEU A 414 25.06 17.68 -2.51
CA LEU A 414 25.53 18.53 -1.39
C LEU A 414 26.84 18.00 -0.79
N LEU A 415 26.98 16.69 -0.66
CA LEU A 415 28.21 16.05 -0.20
C LEU A 415 29.36 16.27 -1.18
N VAL A 416 29.12 16.08 -2.47
CA VAL A 416 30.10 16.35 -3.56
C VAL A 416 30.54 17.81 -3.49
N TRP A 417 29.59 18.73 -3.44
CA TRP A 417 29.89 20.17 -3.38
C TRP A 417 30.73 20.55 -2.14
N LYS A 418 30.40 20.02 -0.98
CA LYS A 418 31.14 20.29 0.25
C LYS A 418 32.56 19.74 0.21
N ALA A 419 32.76 18.57 -0.36
CA ALA A 419 34.07 17.99 -0.56
C ALA A 419 34.92 18.85 -1.52
N MET A 420 34.33 19.31 -2.62
CA MET A 420 34.97 20.21 -3.57
C MET A 420 35.39 21.53 -2.92
N ASP A 421 34.53 22.14 -2.11
CA ASP A 421 34.85 23.36 -1.34
C ASP A 421 36.03 23.15 -0.40
N THR A 422 36.07 22.02 0.28
CA THR A 422 37.17 21.68 1.17
C THR A 422 38.49 21.45 0.42
N TRP A 423 38.45 20.73 -0.69
CA TRP A 423 39.64 20.45 -1.50
C TRP A 423 40.18 21.69 -2.19
N THR A 424 39.32 22.57 -2.71
CA THR A 424 39.76 23.82 -3.34
C THR A 424 40.36 24.79 -2.34
N LYS A 425 39.89 24.82 -1.10
CA LYS A 425 40.46 25.62 -0.02
C LYS A 425 41.82 25.11 0.44
N THR A 426 42.01 23.79 0.47
CA THR A 426 43.28 23.19 0.90
C THR A 426 44.28 23.05 -0.25
N ARG A 427 43.81 22.93 -1.48
CA ARG A 427 44.64 22.71 -2.69
C ARG A 427 44.00 23.45 -3.88
N PRO A 428 44.25 24.76 -4.01
CA PRO A 428 43.57 25.60 -5.02
C PRO A 428 43.82 25.12 -6.47
N TRP A 429 44.91 24.41 -6.74
CA TRP A 429 45.17 23.84 -8.07
C TRP A 429 44.17 22.75 -8.49
N VAL A 430 43.44 22.13 -7.56
CA VAL A 430 42.36 21.15 -7.83
C VAL A 430 41.13 21.82 -8.44
N ALA A 431 40.98 23.13 -8.30
CA ALA A 431 39.85 23.88 -8.90
C ALA A 431 39.85 23.80 -10.45
N VAL A 432 41.03 23.76 -11.07
CA VAL A 432 41.16 23.75 -12.56
C VAL A 432 40.61 22.45 -13.17
N PRO A 433 41.07 21.26 -12.80
CA PRO A 433 40.49 20.00 -13.35
C PRO A 433 39.02 19.83 -13.02
N LEU A 434 38.59 20.38 -11.87
CA LEU A 434 37.19 20.36 -11.46
C LEU A 434 36.32 21.23 -12.37
N CYS A 435 36.73 22.45 -12.69
CA CYS A 435 36.04 23.34 -13.65
C CYS A 435 35.99 22.70 -15.04
N VAL A 436 37.06 22.02 -15.45
CA VAL A 436 37.10 21.30 -16.75
C VAL A 436 36.12 20.11 -16.71
N TYR A 437 36.02 19.36 -15.60
CA TYR A 437 35.07 18.26 -15.45
C TYR A 437 33.63 18.76 -15.48
N VAL A 438 33.30 19.81 -14.73
CA VAL A 438 31.97 20.43 -14.75
C VAL A 438 31.62 20.95 -16.17
N ALA A 439 32.54 21.65 -16.81
CA ALA A 439 32.33 22.12 -18.17
C ALA A 439 32.13 20.99 -19.18
N TYR A 440 32.80 19.85 -18.97
CA TYR A 440 32.62 18.64 -19.80
C TYR A 440 31.26 17.97 -19.55
N THR A 441 30.82 17.94 -18.31
CA THR A 441 29.52 17.29 -17.93
C THR A 441 28.30 18.14 -18.32
N VAL A 442 28.46 19.47 -18.44
CA VAL A 442 27.37 20.43 -18.80
C VAL A 442 27.31 20.69 -20.30
N ARG A 443 28.25 20.19 -21.10
CA ARG A 443 28.17 20.34 -22.58
C ARG A 443 26.99 19.53 -23.15
N PRO A 444 26.12 20.17 -23.96
CA PRO A 444 24.96 19.54 -24.60
C PRO A 444 25.34 18.42 -25.59
#